data_3dd785a7ec6c1f3a5f75ec06d40d1952
#
_entry.id   3dd785a7ec6c1f3a5f75ec06d40d1952
#
_cell.length_a   1.000
_cell.length_b   1.000
_cell.length_c   1.000
_cell.angle_alpha   90.00
_cell.angle_beta   90.00
_cell.angle_gamma   90.00
#
_symmetry.space_group_name_H-M   'P 1'
#
loop_
_entity.id
_entity.type
_entity.pdbx_description
1 polymer ?
#
loop_
_entity_poly.entity_id
_entity_poly.type
_entity_poly.pdbx_seq_one_letter_code
_entity_poly.pdbx_strand_id
1 'polypeptide(L)'
;AGTNAGEMTAALGLAQRMMTDVNGLGASAWILWNAIDMHADGSEYGQRWVNMGSANDYLTIDDLVEAWKPNADSSYWGLAAADHNNEEIVLTMKYYGYGQLSRYIRPGYTIIGSSRGNVLSAYDPEGGKAVIVALNTSDKDKTWKFDLSAFETMGSDITAIRTSGTMADGEKWADVTDSDNIVADTENRAFTATMKANSITT
;
A
#
# COMPACT_ATOMS: atom_id res chain seq x y z
N ALA A 1 2.25 -7.96 11.80
CA ALA A 1 1.98 -6.84 10.88
C ALA A 1 2.64 -5.53 11.31
N GLY A 2 3.53 -5.51 12.29
CA GLY A 2 3.89 -4.28 12.97
C GLY A 2 5.32 -3.77 12.85
N THR A 3 6.24 -4.55 12.36
CA THR A 3 7.65 -4.16 12.29
C THR A 3 7.95 -3.39 11.01
N ASN A 4 8.93 -2.50 11.04
CA ASN A 4 9.45 -1.77 9.89
C ASN A 4 8.41 -0.89 9.15
N ALA A 5 7.73 -0.05 9.89
CA ALA A 5 6.69 0.84 9.34
C ALA A 5 7.19 1.76 8.20
N GLY A 6 8.48 2.11 8.21
CA GLY A 6 9.14 2.87 7.15
C GLY A 6 9.52 2.05 5.92
N GLU A 7 9.25 0.76 5.88
CA GLU A 7 9.71 -0.16 4.85
C GLU A 7 8.55 -0.79 4.06
N MET A 8 8.82 -1.17 2.82
CA MET A 8 7.83 -1.86 1.97
C MET A 8 7.37 -3.20 2.53
N THR A 9 8.18 -3.90 3.32
CA THR A 9 7.79 -5.18 3.93
C THR A 9 6.50 -5.05 4.73
N ALA A 10 6.36 -3.99 5.53
CA ALA A 10 5.14 -3.73 6.32
C ALA A 10 3.95 -3.35 5.41
N ALA A 11 4.18 -2.52 4.39
CA ALA A 11 3.17 -2.11 3.42
C ALA A 11 2.65 -3.30 2.60
N LEU A 12 3.55 -4.14 2.09
CA LEU A 12 3.21 -5.36 1.34
C LEU A 12 2.43 -6.35 2.21
N GLY A 13 2.86 -6.56 3.46
CA GLY A 13 2.16 -7.45 4.39
C GLY A 13 0.73 -6.98 4.69
N LEU A 14 0.53 -5.67 4.88
CA LEU A 14 -0.78 -5.08 5.10
C LEU A 14 -1.67 -5.23 3.86
N ALA A 15 -1.17 -4.85 2.68
CA ALA A 15 -1.91 -4.93 1.43
C ALA A 15 -2.26 -6.39 1.09
N GLN A 16 -1.33 -7.33 1.26
CA GLN A 16 -1.59 -8.76 1.06
C GLN A 16 -2.69 -9.27 2.00
N ARG A 17 -2.71 -8.82 3.26
CA ARG A 17 -3.77 -9.20 4.20
C ARG A 17 -5.13 -8.69 3.73
N MET A 18 -5.23 -7.43 3.32
CA MET A 18 -6.46 -6.87 2.78
C MET A 18 -6.95 -7.66 1.57
N MET A 19 -6.06 -7.95 0.61
CA MET A 19 -6.40 -8.75 -0.58
C MET A 19 -6.89 -10.16 -0.23
N THR A 20 -6.24 -10.79 0.74
CA THR A 20 -6.63 -12.13 1.20
C THR A 20 -8.03 -12.11 1.83
N ASP A 21 -8.31 -11.12 2.66
CA ASP A 21 -9.61 -11.02 3.33
C ASP A 21 -10.73 -10.64 2.33
N VAL A 22 -10.48 -9.72 1.41
CA VAL A 22 -11.46 -9.32 0.41
C VAL A 22 -11.72 -10.44 -0.60
N ASN A 23 -10.68 -11.01 -1.20
CA ASN A 23 -10.82 -12.07 -2.19
C ASN A 23 -11.29 -13.39 -1.59
N GLY A 24 -10.78 -13.76 -0.40
CA GLY A 24 -11.02 -15.06 0.20
C GLY A 24 -12.31 -15.15 1.02
N LEU A 25 -12.65 -14.09 1.74
CA LEU A 25 -13.86 -14.05 2.57
C LEU A 25 -15.04 -13.36 1.87
N GLY A 26 -14.81 -12.72 0.72
CA GLY A 26 -15.81 -11.87 0.08
C GLY A 26 -16.19 -10.66 0.94
N ALA A 27 -15.24 -10.14 1.71
CA ALA A 27 -15.49 -9.03 2.62
C ALA A 27 -15.90 -7.77 1.86
N SER A 28 -17.02 -7.17 2.24
CA SER A 28 -17.54 -5.92 1.66
C SER A 28 -17.00 -4.67 2.32
N ALA A 29 -16.31 -4.81 3.46
CA ALA A 29 -15.61 -3.75 4.17
C ALA A 29 -14.36 -4.29 4.86
N TRP A 30 -13.32 -3.46 4.95
CA TRP A 30 -12.11 -3.78 5.67
C TRP A 30 -11.66 -2.56 6.47
N ILE A 31 -11.49 -2.72 7.77
CA ILE A 31 -11.17 -1.64 8.69
C ILE A 31 -9.84 -1.95 9.37
N LEU A 32 -8.90 -1.01 9.29
CA LEU A 32 -7.63 -1.10 9.99
C LEU A 32 -7.73 -0.46 11.38
N TRP A 33 -7.30 -1.15 12.39
CA TRP A 33 -6.89 -0.59 13.63
C TRP A 33 -5.37 -0.37 13.60
N ASN A 34 -4.84 0.86 13.59
CA ASN A 34 -5.58 2.12 13.58
C ASN A 34 -4.86 3.14 12.67
N ALA A 35 -5.39 4.35 12.54
CA ALA A 35 -4.77 5.37 11.70
C ALA A 35 -3.49 5.95 12.32
N ILE A 36 -3.53 6.33 13.61
CA ILE A 36 -2.40 6.88 14.35
C ILE A 36 -2.19 6.03 15.60
N ASP A 37 -0.99 5.53 15.79
CA ASP A 37 -0.68 4.57 16.85
C ASP A 37 0.45 5.03 17.77
N MET A 38 1.38 5.81 17.27
CA MET A 38 2.50 6.35 18.04
C MET A 38 2.37 7.86 18.20
N HIS A 39 2.74 8.33 19.37
CA HIS A 39 2.71 9.72 19.76
C HIS A 39 4.02 10.10 20.43
N ALA A 40 4.61 11.21 20.02
CA ALA A 40 5.74 11.82 20.68
C ALA A 40 5.32 13.23 21.15
N ASP A 41 5.28 13.48 22.44
CA ASP A 41 4.86 14.77 22.98
C ASP A 41 5.74 15.29 24.11
N GLY A 42 6.84 14.61 24.42
CA GLY A 42 7.78 15.02 25.48
C GLY A 42 7.19 15.05 26.88
N SER A 43 5.91 14.77 27.06
CA SER A 43 5.29 14.64 28.37
C SER A 43 5.52 13.24 28.93
N GLU A 44 5.54 13.13 30.27
CA GLU A 44 5.61 11.81 30.91
C GLU A 44 4.45 10.89 30.48
N TYR A 45 3.33 11.48 30.15
CA TYR A 45 2.15 10.77 29.70
C TYR A 45 2.28 10.32 28.24
N GLY A 46 2.74 11.20 27.34
CA GLY A 46 3.01 10.89 25.95
C GLY A 46 4.07 9.82 25.79
N GLN A 47 5.14 9.90 26.53
CA GLN A 47 6.20 8.90 26.52
C GLN A 47 5.68 7.47 26.80
N ARG A 48 4.69 7.33 27.64
CA ARG A 48 4.11 6.00 27.98
C ARG A 48 3.25 5.42 26.85
N TRP A 49 2.70 6.27 26.01
CA TRP A 49 1.80 5.85 24.93
C TRP A 49 2.50 5.63 23.60
N VAL A 50 3.71 6.10 23.50
CA VAL A 50 4.47 6.08 22.26
C VAL A 50 4.69 4.69 21.73
N ASN A 51 4.63 3.69 22.58
CA ASN A 51 4.82 2.33 22.13
C ASN A 51 4.08 1.32 23.00
N MET A 52 2.89 0.96 22.61
CA MET A 52 2.09 -0.03 23.33
C MET A 52 2.71 -1.44 23.33
N GLY A 53 3.91 -1.64 22.85
CA GLY A 53 4.56 -2.94 22.78
C GLY A 53 6.07 -2.94 23.03
N SER A 54 6.72 -1.79 23.13
CA SER A 54 8.16 -1.70 23.43
C SER A 54 8.45 -0.57 24.41
N ALA A 55 9.59 -0.65 25.08
CA ALA A 55 10.01 0.26 26.13
C ALA A 55 10.69 1.55 25.58
N ASN A 56 10.46 1.92 24.33
CA ASN A 56 11.14 3.06 23.72
C ASN A 56 10.32 4.33 23.88
N ASP A 57 10.88 5.30 24.54
CA ASP A 57 10.31 6.63 24.70
C ASP A 57 10.76 7.50 23.52
N TYR A 58 9.89 7.73 22.56
CA TYR A 58 10.16 8.62 21.44
C TYR A 58 9.69 10.02 21.78
N LEU A 59 10.61 10.96 21.76
CA LEU A 59 10.37 12.33 22.17
C LEU A 59 10.19 13.28 20.99
N THR A 60 10.68 12.87 19.82
CA THR A 60 10.67 13.69 18.62
C THR A 60 10.36 12.83 17.39
N ILE A 61 10.08 13.50 16.27
CA ILE A 61 9.89 12.85 14.99
C ILE A 61 11.15 12.11 14.53
N ASP A 62 12.33 12.67 14.83
CA ASP A 62 13.60 12.05 14.46
C ASP A 62 13.81 10.73 15.22
N ASP A 63 13.42 10.67 16.49
CA ASP A 63 13.45 9.45 17.27
C ASP A 63 12.54 8.38 16.69
N LEU A 64 11.34 8.76 16.22
CA LEU A 64 10.41 7.85 15.55
C LEU A 64 10.97 7.35 14.23
N VAL A 65 11.57 8.22 13.42
CA VAL A 65 12.20 7.85 12.14
C VAL A 65 13.38 6.91 12.38
N GLU A 66 14.18 7.16 13.39
CA GLU A 66 15.30 6.28 13.78
C GLU A 66 14.80 4.89 14.19
N ALA A 67 13.71 4.81 14.95
CA ALA A 67 13.10 3.55 15.37
C ALA A 67 12.51 2.74 14.19
N TRP A 68 12.27 3.37 13.04
CA TRP A 68 11.77 2.68 11.85
C TRP A 68 12.85 2.08 10.97
N LYS A 69 14.12 2.26 11.30
CA LYS A 69 15.22 1.64 10.56
C LYS A 69 15.13 0.10 10.59
N PRO A 70 15.64 -0.58 9.56
CA PRO A 70 15.74 -2.02 9.56
C PRO A 70 16.40 -2.53 10.83
N ASN A 71 15.78 -3.50 11.48
CA ASN A 71 16.17 -4.11 12.75
C ASN A 71 15.84 -3.30 14.03
N ALA A 72 15.13 -2.19 13.95
CA ALA A 72 14.53 -1.61 15.13
C ALA A 72 13.40 -2.55 15.61
N ASP A 73 13.44 -2.94 16.88
CA ASP A 73 12.43 -3.82 17.50
C ASP A 73 11.19 -3.00 17.89
N SER A 74 10.54 -2.42 16.88
CA SER A 74 9.34 -1.62 17.04
C SER A 74 8.15 -2.29 16.39
N SER A 75 7.23 -2.80 17.18
CA SER A 75 5.92 -3.20 16.66
C SER A 75 5.04 -1.97 16.55
N TYR A 76 4.68 -1.61 15.33
CA TYR A 76 3.92 -0.43 15.01
C TYR A 76 2.68 -0.77 14.19
N TRP A 77 1.50 -0.43 14.70
CA TRP A 77 0.23 -0.82 14.07
C TRP A 77 -0.32 0.26 13.12
N GLY A 78 -0.11 1.53 13.45
CA GLY A 78 -0.68 2.66 12.73
C GLY A 78 -0.21 2.85 11.30
N LEU A 79 -0.93 3.70 10.58
CA LEU A 79 -0.53 4.21 9.27
C LEU A 79 0.33 5.48 9.41
N ALA A 80 0.19 6.19 10.54
CA ALA A 80 0.89 7.42 10.83
C ALA A 80 1.27 7.50 12.31
N ALA A 81 2.31 8.28 12.61
CA ALA A 81 2.69 8.69 13.95
C ALA A 81 2.43 10.18 14.15
N ALA A 82 2.19 10.61 15.37
CA ALA A 82 2.00 12.02 15.72
C ALA A 82 3.10 12.52 16.66
N ASP A 83 3.71 13.64 16.31
CA ASP A 83 4.57 14.43 17.20
C ASP A 83 3.78 15.62 17.72
N HIS A 84 3.35 15.55 18.98
CA HIS A 84 2.55 16.60 19.60
C HIS A 84 3.36 17.84 19.97
N ASN A 85 4.69 17.75 20.10
CA ASN A 85 5.53 18.89 20.42
C ASN A 85 5.71 19.81 19.20
N ASN A 86 5.85 19.20 18.04
CA ASN A 86 6.08 19.91 16.79
C ASN A 86 4.80 20.04 15.94
N GLU A 87 3.67 19.53 16.43
CA GLU A 87 2.40 19.50 15.69
C GLU A 87 2.51 18.82 14.31
N GLU A 88 3.31 17.74 14.23
CA GLU A 88 3.60 17.04 12.99
C GLU A 88 2.96 15.65 12.94
N ILE A 89 2.60 15.22 11.74
CA ILE A 89 2.16 13.86 11.44
C ILE A 89 3.15 13.23 10.47
N VAL A 90 3.74 12.10 10.88
CA VAL A 90 4.64 11.31 10.03
C VAL A 90 3.90 10.11 9.47
N LEU A 91 3.82 10.06 8.14
CA LEU A 91 3.24 8.94 7.43
C LEU A 91 4.24 7.79 7.33
N THR A 92 3.73 6.57 7.21
CA THR A 92 4.54 5.36 7.04
C THR A 92 4.38 4.77 5.64
N MET A 93 5.24 3.83 5.25
CA MET A 93 5.03 3.07 4.01
C MET A 93 3.72 2.28 4.02
N LYS A 94 3.21 1.90 5.20
CA LYS A 94 1.88 1.27 5.33
C LYS A 94 0.75 2.22 4.91
N TYR A 95 0.86 3.52 5.19
CA TYR A 95 -0.09 4.51 4.71
C TYR A 95 -0.19 4.50 3.18
N TYR A 96 0.95 4.51 2.52
CA TYR A 96 1.01 4.47 1.06
C TYR A 96 0.55 3.13 0.50
N GLY A 97 0.90 2.02 1.16
CA GLY A 97 0.43 0.68 0.79
C GLY A 97 -1.08 0.50 0.96
N TYR A 98 -1.64 0.96 2.08
CA TYR A 98 -3.08 0.98 2.32
C TYR A 98 -3.81 1.85 1.29
N GLY A 99 -3.23 3.00 0.99
CA GLY A 99 -3.78 3.94 0.02
C GLY A 99 -3.82 3.42 -1.41
N GLN A 100 -2.94 2.50 -1.80
CA GLN A 100 -3.02 1.83 -3.11
C GLN A 100 -4.35 1.10 -3.32
N LEU A 101 -4.96 0.59 -2.27
CA LEU A 101 -6.28 -0.03 -2.34
C LEU A 101 -7.40 0.99 -2.07
N SER A 102 -7.35 1.68 -0.93
CA SER A 102 -8.47 2.51 -0.46
C SER A 102 -8.69 3.78 -1.29
N ARG A 103 -7.64 4.29 -1.93
CA ARG A 103 -7.70 5.49 -2.78
C ARG A 103 -8.31 5.21 -4.14
N TYR A 104 -8.05 4.04 -4.71
CA TYR A 104 -8.41 3.70 -6.08
C TYR A 104 -9.61 2.77 -6.18
N ILE A 105 -9.85 1.89 -5.21
CA ILE A 105 -11.06 1.09 -5.12
C ILE A 105 -12.03 1.79 -4.18
N ARG A 106 -13.09 2.37 -4.74
CA ARG A 106 -14.01 3.24 -4.00
C ARG A 106 -15.35 2.55 -3.72
N PRO A 107 -16.12 3.04 -2.73
CA PRO A 107 -17.50 2.58 -2.54
C PRO A 107 -18.29 2.66 -3.85
N GLY A 108 -19.06 1.61 -4.14
CA GLY A 108 -19.80 1.46 -5.41
C GLY A 108 -19.08 0.61 -6.46
N TYR A 109 -17.77 0.39 -6.32
CA TYR A 109 -17.04 -0.52 -7.21
C TYR A 109 -17.36 -1.97 -6.91
N THR A 110 -17.41 -2.77 -7.95
CA THR A 110 -17.61 -4.23 -7.84
C THR A 110 -16.25 -4.93 -7.81
N ILE A 111 -15.97 -5.69 -6.76
CA ILE A 111 -14.80 -6.57 -6.73
C ILE A 111 -14.98 -7.68 -7.77
N ILE A 112 -13.99 -7.84 -8.62
CA ILE A 112 -13.96 -8.87 -9.67
C ILE A 112 -12.84 -9.87 -9.40
N GLY A 113 -13.06 -11.12 -9.79
CA GLY A 113 -12.12 -12.20 -9.55
C GLY A 113 -10.77 -11.98 -10.22
N SER A 114 -9.72 -12.42 -9.56
CA SER A 114 -8.35 -12.47 -10.09
C SER A 114 -7.82 -13.90 -10.02
N SER A 115 -7.00 -14.29 -10.98
CA SER A 115 -6.33 -15.59 -10.98
C SER A 115 -5.14 -15.67 -10.00
N ARG A 116 -4.80 -14.56 -9.33
CA ARG A 116 -3.66 -14.46 -8.41
C ARG A 116 -4.09 -13.88 -7.07
N GLY A 117 -3.65 -14.51 -5.98
CA GLY A 117 -3.95 -14.04 -4.61
C GLY A 117 -3.24 -12.75 -4.18
N ASN A 118 -2.25 -12.31 -4.94
CA ASN A 118 -1.54 -11.04 -4.75
C ASN A 118 -2.01 -9.94 -5.72
N VAL A 119 -3.21 -10.10 -6.26
CA VAL A 119 -3.91 -9.11 -7.09
C VAL A 119 -5.33 -8.94 -6.56
N LEU A 120 -5.76 -7.71 -6.40
CA LEU A 120 -7.15 -7.34 -6.14
C LEU A 120 -7.63 -6.47 -7.30
N SER A 121 -8.75 -6.85 -7.89
CA SER A 121 -9.32 -6.14 -9.02
C SER A 121 -10.75 -5.69 -8.72
N ALA A 122 -11.09 -4.50 -9.20
CA ALA A 122 -12.42 -3.93 -9.08
C ALA A 122 -12.85 -3.25 -10.38
N TYR A 123 -14.15 -3.21 -10.61
CA TYR A 123 -14.76 -2.51 -11.74
C TYR A 123 -15.63 -1.37 -11.24
N ASP A 124 -15.43 -0.20 -11.81
CA ASP A 124 -16.26 0.99 -11.64
C ASP A 124 -17.35 1.01 -12.70
N PRO A 125 -18.61 0.68 -12.38
CA PRO A 125 -19.68 0.61 -13.36
C PRO A 125 -20.12 2.00 -13.89
N GLU A 126 -19.89 3.05 -13.11
CA GLU A 126 -20.24 4.42 -13.52
C GLU A 126 -19.16 5.03 -14.42
N GLY A 127 -17.90 4.86 -14.06
CA GLY A 127 -16.76 5.37 -14.83
C GLY A 127 -16.31 4.45 -15.96
N GLY A 128 -16.84 3.23 -16.07
CA GLY A 128 -16.47 2.27 -17.11
C GLY A 128 -15.00 1.86 -17.08
N LYS A 129 -14.38 1.76 -15.90
CA LYS A 129 -12.95 1.46 -15.74
C LYS A 129 -12.69 0.29 -14.81
N ALA A 130 -11.64 -0.47 -15.09
CA ALA A 130 -11.11 -1.47 -14.17
C ALA A 130 -9.97 -0.87 -13.34
N VAL A 131 -9.89 -1.22 -12.06
CA VAL A 131 -8.78 -0.94 -11.16
C VAL A 131 -8.14 -2.25 -10.76
N ILE A 132 -6.84 -2.37 -10.93
CA ILE A 132 -6.08 -3.57 -10.63
C ILE A 132 -4.94 -3.19 -9.70
N VAL A 133 -4.99 -3.67 -8.45
CA VAL A 133 -3.92 -3.49 -7.48
C VAL A 133 -3.11 -4.78 -7.41
N ALA A 134 -1.82 -4.71 -7.71
CA ALA A 134 -0.95 -5.87 -7.81
C ALA A 134 0.30 -5.72 -6.93
N LEU A 135 0.66 -6.81 -6.23
CA LEU A 135 1.83 -6.87 -5.36
C LEU A 135 2.93 -7.70 -6.00
N ASN A 136 4.09 -7.11 -6.23
CA ASN A 136 5.30 -7.88 -6.49
C ASN A 136 6.12 -7.97 -5.18
N THR A 137 6.01 -9.10 -4.50
CA THR A 137 6.72 -9.36 -3.24
C THR A 137 8.10 -9.99 -3.44
N SER A 138 8.55 -10.13 -4.70
CA SER A 138 9.88 -10.66 -5.00
C SER A 138 10.93 -9.55 -5.01
N ASP A 139 12.18 -9.94 -4.92
CA ASP A 139 13.37 -9.09 -4.99
C ASP A 139 13.79 -8.70 -6.42
N LYS A 140 12.97 -9.04 -7.42
CA LYS A 140 13.25 -8.80 -8.85
C LYS A 140 12.05 -8.16 -9.54
N ASP A 141 12.35 -7.30 -10.49
CA ASP A 141 11.36 -6.80 -11.43
C ASP A 141 10.83 -7.94 -12.30
N LYS A 142 9.54 -7.89 -12.61
CA LYS A 142 8.87 -8.91 -13.41
C LYS A 142 7.92 -8.26 -14.39
N THR A 143 7.97 -8.68 -15.64
CA THR A 143 6.92 -8.34 -16.60
C THR A 143 5.71 -9.26 -16.39
N TRP A 144 4.56 -8.67 -16.13
CA TRP A 144 3.29 -9.40 -16.01
C TRP A 144 2.39 -9.09 -17.19
N LYS A 145 1.66 -10.11 -17.62
CA LYS A 145 0.56 -9.96 -18.55
C LYS A 145 -0.76 -9.96 -17.77
N PHE A 146 -1.58 -8.98 -18.01
CA PHE A 146 -2.93 -8.84 -17.50
C PHE A 146 -3.90 -9.16 -18.63
N ASP A 147 -4.67 -10.22 -18.44
CA ASP A 147 -5.68 -10.69 -19.40
C ASP A 147 -7.05 -10.18 -18.96
N LEU A 148 -7.63 -9.33 -19.77
CA LEU A 148 -8.95 -8.72 -19.58
C LEU A 148 -9.96 -9.23 -20.60
N SER A 149 -9.72 -10.38 -21.21
CA SER A 149 -10.57 -10.96 -22.26
C SER A 149 -12.00 -11.25 -21.80
N ALA A 150 -12.24 -11.31 -20.48
CA ALA A 150 -13.58 -11.42 -19.90
C ALA A 150 -14.43 -10.14 -20.07
N PHE A 151 -13.81 -8.99 -20.34
CA PHE A 151 -14.52 -7.76 -20.69
C PHE A 151 -14.86 -7.74 -22.18
N GLU A 152 -15.96 -7.09 -22.55
CA GLU A 152 -16.36 -6.94 -23.95
C GLU A 152 -15.38 -6.05 -24.74
N THR A 153 -14.89 -4.99 -24.10
CA THR A 153 -13.97 -4.03 -24.70
C THR A 153 -12.87 -3.64 -23.71
N MET A 154 -11.76 -3.14 -24.24
CA MET A 154 -10.66 -2.56 -23.49
C MET A 154 -10.18 -1.31 -24.21
N GLY A 155 -10.06 -0.19 -23.47
CA GLY A 155 -9.41 1.03 -23.96
C GLY A 155 -7.89 0.93 -23.95
N SER A 156 -7.23 1.88 -24.58
CA SER A 156 -5.76 1.99 -24.58
C SER A 156 -5.21 2.77 -23.39
N ASP A 157 -6.05 3.53 -22.70
CA ASP A 157 -5.63 4.43 -21.64
C ASP A 157 -5.41 3.66 -20.35
N ILE A 158 -4.14 3.45 -20.03
CA ILE A 158 -3.70 2.73 -18.81
C ILE A 158 -2.83 3.67 -18.02
N THR A 159 -3.18 3.89 -16.77
CA THR A 159 -2.39 4.65 -15.80
C THR A 159 -1.82 3.70 -14.77
N ALA A 160 -0.58 3.89 -14.38
CA ALA A 160 0.07 3.11 -13.32
C ALA A 160 0.60 4.01 -12.22
N ILE A 161 0.20 3.70 -10.99
CA ILE A 161 0.64 4.39 -9.78
C ILE A 161 1.34 3.40 -8.86
N ARG A 162 2.55 3.72 -8.42
CA ARG A 162 3.37 2.79 -7.65
C ARG A 162 3.76 3.31 -6.27
N THR A 163 3.85 2.36 -5.34
CA THR A 163 4.49 2.53 -4.03
C THR A 163 5.60 1.50 -3.90
N SER A 164 6.83 1.94 -3.60
CA SER A 164 8.00 1.07 -3.43
C SER A 164 9.10 1.74 -2.62
N GLY A 165 10.09 0.98 -2.16
CA GLY A 165 11.26 1.53 -1.45
C GLY A 165 10.99 1.87 0.02
N THR A 166 11.64 2.90 0.53
CA THR A 166 11.57 3.32 1.93
C THR A 166 10.87 4.67 2.10
N MET A 167 10.65 5.09 3.33
CA MET A 167 10.14 6.44 3.60
C MET A 167 11.11 7.53 3.14
N ALA A 168 12.42 7.28 3.18
CA ALA A 168 13.43 8.23 2.72
C ALA A 168 13.48 8.33 1.19
N ASP A 169 13.62 7.20 0.49
CA ASP A 169 13.97 7.15 -0.92
C ASP A 169 12.90 6.51 -1.81
N GLY A 170 11.77 6.12 -1.22
CA GLY A 170 10.75 5.33 -1.90
C GLY A 170 9.78 6.14 -2.74
N GLU A 171 9.13 5.44 -3.64
CA GLU A 171 7.98 5.92 -4.42
C GLU A 171 6.72 5.91 -3.54
N LYS A 172 6.02 7.02 -3.50
CA LYS A 172 4.85 7.26 -2.66
C LYS A 172 3.68 7.69 -3.54
N TRP A 173 2.93 6.73 -4.10
CA TRP A 173 1.92 6.96 -5.14
C TRP A 173 2.51 7.68 -6.35
N ALA A 174 3.70 7.29 -6.74
CA ALA A 174 4.35 7.86 -7.92
C ALA A 174 3.63 7.41 -9.20
N ASP A 175 3.39 8.34 -10.09
CA ASP A 175 2.95 8.02 -11.45
C ASP A 175 4.13 7.41 -12.21
N VAL A 176 3.94 6.18 -12.65
CA VAL A 176 4.93 5.38 -13.36
C VAL A 176 4.43 4.91 -14.73
N THR A 177 3.39 5.54 -15.22
CA THR A 177 2.72 5.21 -16.47
C THR A 177 3.72 5.09 -17.63
N ASP A 178 4.63 6.06 -17.74
CA ASP A 178 5.61 6.09 -18.82
C ASP A 178 6.85 5.21 -18.54
N SER A 179 7.07 4.79 -17.31
CA SER A 179 8.30 4.08 -16.90
C SER A 179 8.15 2.57 -16.75
N ASP A 180 6.93 2.04 -16.59
CA ASP A 180 6.68 0.62 -16.32
C ASP A 180 6.51 -0.24 -17.58
N ASN A 181 6.93 0.27 -18.74
CA ASN A 181 6.87 -0.45 -20.01
C ASN A 181 5.46 -1.04 -20.25
N ILE A 182 4.44 -0.22 -20.07
CA ILE A 182 3.06 -0.63 -20.28
C ILE A 182 2.82 -0.75 -21.78
N VAL A 183 2.39 -1.94 -22.21
CA VAL A 183 2.04 -2.19 -23.61
C VAL A 183 0.61 -2.71 -23.66
N ALA A 184 -0.29 -1.87 -24.16
CA ALA A 184 -1.68 -2.23 -24.38
C ALA A 184 -1.84 -3.08 -25.66
N ASP A 185 -2.64 -4.13 -25.56
CA ASP A 185 -3.10 -4.98 -26.66
C ASP A 185 -4.64 -4.97 -26.63
N THR A 186 -5.21 -3.93 -27.17
CA THR A 186 -6.67 -3.71 -27.14
C THR A 186 -7.44 -4.73 -27.97
N GLU A 187 -6.82 -5.28 -29.01
CA GLU A 187 -7.42 -6.32 -29.85
C GLU A 187 -7.65 -7.62 -29.06
N ASN A 188 -6.66 -8.02 -28.27
CA ASN A 188 -6.76 -9.20 -27.40
C ASN A 188 -7.26 -8.87 -25.99
N ARG A 189 -7.59 -7.61 -25.72
CA ARG A 189 -8.02 -7.13 -24.40
C ARG A 189 -7.04 -7.54 -23.29
N ALA A 190 -5.78 -7.20 -23.49
CA ALA A 190 -4.70 -7.50 -22.55
C ALA A 190 -3.70 -6.35 -22.50
N PHE A 191 -2.90 -6.33 -21.47
CA PHE A 191 -1.70 -5.46 -21.43
C PHE A 191 -0.57 -6.16 -20.68
N THR A 192 0.64 -5.69 -20.92
CA THR A 192 1.80 -6.05 -20.10
C THR A 192 2.33 -4.83 -19.39
N ALA A 193 2.89 -5.04 -18.18
CA ALA A 193 3.54 -4.00 -17.43
C ALA A 193 4.72 -4.57 -16.62
N THR A 194 5.70 -3.75 -16.33
CA THR A 194 6.80 -4.11 -15.43
C THR A 194 6.37 -3.86 -13.98
N MET A 195 6.31 -4.93 -13.21
CA MET A 195 6.07 -4.89 -11.77
C MET A 195 7.42 -4.83 -11.06
N LYS A 196 7.78 -3.66 -10.53
CA LYS A 196 9.03 -3.44 -9.80
C LYS A 196 9.15 -4.37 -8.60
N ALA A 197 10.35 -4.77 -8.25
CA ALA A 197 10.66 -5.55 -7.05
C ALA A 197 10.10 -4.87 -5.79
N ASN A 198 9.57 -5.65 -4.86
CA ASN A 198 9.05 -5.16 -3.58
C ASN A 198 8.16 -3.92 -3.73
N SER A 199 7.11 -4.01 -4.55
CA SER A 199 6.23 -2.88 -4.86
C SER A 199 4.75 -3.24 -4.84
N ILE A 200 3.93 -2.20 -4.71
CA ILE A 200 2.50 -2.21 -4.97
C ILE A 200 2.24 -1.27 -6.14
N THR A 201 1.61 -1.78 -7.19
CA THR A 201 1.22 -0.98 -8.36
C THR A 201 -0.28 -1.10 -8.61
N THR A 202 -0.90 0.04 -8.82
CA THR A 202 -2.32 0.16 -9.16
C THR A 202 -2.45 0.72 -10.55
#